data_4c5f579b4b072bbfd63efb1d716e7635
#
_entry.id   4c5f579b4b072bbfd63efb1d716e7635
#
_cell.length_a   1.000
_cell.length_b   1.000
_cell.length_c   1.000
_cell.angle_alpha   90.00
_cell.angle_beta   90.00
_cell.angle_gamma   90.00
#
_symmetry.space_group_name_H-M   'P 1'
#
loop_
_entity.id
_entity.type
_entity.pdbx_description
1 polymer ?
#
loop_
_entity_poly.entity_id
_entity_poly.type
_entity_poly.pdbx_seq_one_letter_code
_entity_poly.pdbx_strand_id
1 'polypeptide(L)'
;GHLFKSGTEKLEKTESHKLVQGWIHDDEKLIDRVLVVVMRSPRSYTTEDVVEIQCHGSPFIMRRILDLVLRQGARLAETGEFTQRAFLHGRIDLTQAEAVLDLVHASSELGSALAVQQLQGKLYHAIEEVKKQVVATASLVEASIEFPEEDVEFVHRDECLRQIEQACADLEKLLFHADQGLRFREGFS
;
A
#
# COMPACT_ATOMS: atom_id res chain seq x y z
N GLY A 1 -4.67 27.22 -5.50
CA GLY A 1 -3.95 28.27 -6.24
C GLY A 1 -3.53 29.50 -5.43
N HIS A 2 -4.23 29.87 -4.32
CA HIS A 2 -3.94 31.15 -3.65
C HIS A 2 -2.67 31.12 -2.77
N LEU A 3 -2.31 29.98 -2.21
CA LEU A 3 -1.18 29.86 -1.29
C LEU A 3 0.19 29.75 -1.99
N PHE A 4 0.22 29.24 -3.20
CA PHE A 4 1.47 28.97 -3.92
C PHE A 4 1.56 29.83 -5.19
N LYS A 5 2.68 30.52 -5.36
CA LYS A 5 3.01 31.28 -6.56
C LYS A 5 4.31 30.79 -7.16
N SER A 6 4.25 30.31 -8.39
CA SER A 6 5.41 29.98 -9.22
C SER A 6 5.62 31.08 -10.29
N GLY A 7 6.88 31.36 -10.60
CA GLY A 7 7.23 32.27 -11.69
C GLY A 7 7.14 31.63 -13.07
N THR A 8 7.00 30.32 -13.17
CA THR A 8 7.15 29.58 -14.43
C THR A 8 5.86 28.91 -14.92
N GLU A 9 5.05 28.34 -14.04
CA GLU A 9 3.90 27.55 -14.44
C GLU A 9 2.82 27.50 -13.34
N LYS A 10 1.54 27.45 -13.72
CA LYS A 10 0.43 27.24 -12.81
C LYS A 10 0.32 25.74 -12.48
N LEU A 11 0.16 25.37 -11.20
CA LEU A 11 0.05 23.97 -10.76
C LEU A 11 -1.07 23.18 -11.47
N GLU A 12 -2.17 23.86 -11.83
CA GLU A 12 -3.30 23.22 -12.52
C GLU A 12 -2.93 22.71 -13.92
N LYS A 13 -1.91 23.33 -14.56
CA LYS A 13 -1.42 22.99 -15.90
C LYS A 13 -0.14 22.14 -15.87
N THR A 14 0.46 21.93 -14.70
CA THR A 14 1.69 21.17 -14.56
C THR A 14 1.42 19.68 -14.80
N GLU A 15 2.33 19.06 -15.52
CA GLU A 15 2.33 17.60 -15.71
C GLU A 15 2.46 16.86 -14.38
N SER A 16 1.82 15.68 -14.31
CA SER A 16 1.90 14.82 -13.13
C SER A 16 3.36 14.43 -12.84
N HIS A 17 3.76 14.45 -11.57
CA HIS A 17 5.09 14.10 -11.08
C HIS A 17 6.22 15.09 -11.47
N LYS A 18 5.86 16.27 -11.94
CA LYS A 18 6.83 17.34 -12.20
C LYS A 18 6.96 18.25 -10.98
N LEU A 19 8.19 18.46 -10.53
CA LEU A 19 8.51 19.39 -9.46
C LEU A 19 8.45 20.84 -9.97
N VAL A 20 7.70 21.67 -9.26
CA VAL A 20 7.60 23.11 -9.55
C VAL A 20 8.13 23.90 -8.36
N GLN A 21 9.10 24.75 -8.60
CA GLN A 21 9.63 25.67 -7.60
C GLN A 21 8.76 26.93 -7.52
N GLY A 22 8.50 27.36 -6.30
CA GLY A 22 7.73 28.59 -6.06
C GLY A 22 7.79 29.03 -4.60
N TRP A 23 6.89 29.92 -4.24
CA TRP A 23 6.81 30.51 -2.93
C TRP A 23 5.46 30.23 -2.29
N ILE A 24 5.46 29.92 -1.00
CA ILE A 24 4.25 29.91 -0.16
C ILE A 24 4.04 31.30 0.41
N HIS A 25 2.79 31.75 0.32
CA HIS A 25 2.35 33.05 0.79
C HIS A 25 1.26 32.90 1.85
N ASP A 26 1.23 33.80 2.83
CA ASP A 26 0.10 34.10 3.71
C ASP A 26 -0.28 35.55 3.39
N ASP A 27 -1.27 35.72 2.53
CA ASP A 27 -1.62 36.97 1.85
C ASP A 27 -0.40 37.58 1.12
N GLU A 28 0.09 38.73 1.55
CA GLU A 28 1.27 39.40 0.98
C GLU A 28 2.59 38.92 1.58
N LYS A 29 2.55 38.15 2.69
CA LYS A 29 3.75 37.74 3.40
C LYS A 29 4.33 36.45 2.82
N LEU A 30 5.59 36.51 2.41
CA LEU A 30 6.37 35.36 2.03
C LEU A 30 6.66 34.47 3.25
N ILE A 31 6.38 33.17 3.14
CA ILE A 31 6.62 32.18 4.21
C ILE A 31 7.85 31.35 3.91
N ASP A 32 7.88 30.71 2.74
CA ASP A 32 9.01 29.85 2.37
C ASP A 32 9.09 29.66 0.86
N ARG A 33 10.29 29.34 0.37
CA ARG A 33 10.55 28.92 -1.00
C ARG A 33 10.52 27.38 -1.04
N VAL A 34 9.57 26.81 -1.74
CA VAL A 34 9.25 25.39 -1.71
C VAL A 34 9.33 24.73 -3.09
N LEU A 35 9.39 23.41 -3.08
CA LEU A 35 9.10 22.58 -4.25
C LEU A 35 7.72 21.94 -4.07
N VAL A 36 6.90 22.00 -5.10
CA VAL A 36 5.59 21.37 -5.10
C VAL A 36 5.52 20.36 -6.23
N VAL A 37 5.01 19.18 -5.95
CA VAL A 37 4.68 18.16 -6.94
C VAL A 37 3.20 17.82 -6.87
N VAL A 38 2.56 17.72 -8.03
CA VAL A 38 1.20 17.25 -8.18
C VAL A 38 1.24 15.86 -8.79
N MET A 39 0.68 14.89 -8.11
CA MET A 39 0.52 13.52 -8.59
C MET A 39 -0.96 13.30 -8.89
N ARG A 40 -1.30 13.07 -10.16
CA ARG A 40 -2.69 12.93 -10.59
C ARG A 40 -3.12 11.47 -10.55
N SER A 41 -4.36 11.26 -10.16
CA SER A 41 -5.04 9.97 -10.24
C SER A 41 -4.85 9.31 -11.62
N PRO A 42 -4.65 7.97 -11.68
CA PRO A 42 -4.49 7.03 -10.56
C PRO A 42 -3.02 6.89 -10.09
N ARG A 43 -2.08 7.64 -10.66
CA ARG A 43 -0.64 7.52 -10.41
C ARG A 43 -0.20 8.36 -9.19
N SER A 44 -0.63 7.94 -8.00
CA SER A 44 -0.23 8.51 -6.71
C SER A 44 -0.21 7.41 -5.64
N TYR A 45 0.20 7.72 -4.41
CA TYR A 45 0.20 6.74 -3.33
C TYR A 45 -1.21 6.24 -2.97
N THR A 46 -2.20 7.13 -2.98
CA THR A 46 -3.60 6.80 -2.64
C THR A 46 -4.46 6.52 -3.87
N THR A 47 -3.91 6.58 -5.08
CA THR A 47 -4.61 6.58 -6.37
C THR A 47 -5.55 7.78 -6.59
N GLU A 48 -5.58 8.73 -5.67
CA GLU A 48 -6.28 10.00 -5.79
C GLU A 48 -5.32 11.10 -6.27
N ASP A 49 -5.83 12.31 -6.54
CA ASP A 49 -4.95 13.45 -6.75
C ASP A 49 -4.23 13.81 -5.44
N VAL A 50 -2.90 13.84 -5.46
CA VAL A 50 -2.05 14.16 -4.32
C VAL A 50 -1.17 15.35 -4.64
N VAL A 51 -1.02 16.26 -3.68
CA VAL A 51 -0.08 17.37 -3.74
C VAL A 51 0.90 17.26 -2.59
N GLU A 52 2.20 17.28 -2.89
CA GLU A 52 3.25 17.35 -1.88
C GLU A 52 3.90 18.73 -1.91
N ILE A 53 4.13 19.30 -0.73
CA ILE A 53 4.84 20.56 -0.54
C ILE A 53 6.11 20.26 0.24
N GLN A 54 7.26 20.40 -0.41
CA GLN A 54 8.57 20.19 0.17
C GLN A 54 9.15 21.55 0.59
N CYS A 55 9.19 21.82 1.89
CA CYS A 55 9.63 23.06 2.50
C CYS A 55 10.96 22.88 3.26
N HIS A 56 11.54 23.99 3.72
CA HIS A 56 12.71 23.92 4.61
C HIS A 56 12.34 23.22 5.92
N GLY A 57 13.28 22.42 6.46
CA GLY A 57 13.07 21.49 7.59
C GLY A 57 12.89 22.16 8.97
N SER A 58 12.38 23.38 9.03
CA SER A 58 12.03 24.05 10.28
C SER A 58 10.65 23.61 10.77
N PRO A 59 10.50 23.06 11.99
CA PRO A 59 9.21 22.73 12.57
C PRO A 59 8.21 23.90 12.58
N PHE A 60 8.72 25.13 12.75
CA PHE A 60 7.92 26.34 12.70
C PHE A 60 7.36 26.58 11.29
N ILE A 61 8.17 26.47 10.26
CA ILE A 61 7.75 26.65 8.85
C ILE A 61 6.75 25.57 8.45
N MET A 62 7.04 24.30 8.78
CA MET A 62 6.14 23.18 8.48
C MET A 62 4.76 23.39 9.12
N ARG A 63 4.71 23.74 10.41
CA ARG A 63 3.44 24.02 11.09
C ARG A 63 2.70 25.20 10.46
N ARG A 64 3.42 26.28 10.10
CA ARG A 64 2.81 27.42 9.45
C ARG A 64 2.19 27.09 8.08
N ILE A 65 2.88 26.31 7.28
CA ILE A 65 2.35 25.86 5.97
C ILE A 65 1.12 24.97 6.18
N LEU A 66 1.18 24.05 7.15
CA LEU A 66 0.05 23.19 7.50
C LEU A 66 -1.17 24.02 7.91
N ASP A 67 -1.00 24.99 8.80
CA ASP A 67 -2.08 25.87 9.26
C ASP A 67 -2.70 26.67 8.09
N LEU A 68 -1.88 27.08 7.11
CA LEU A 68 -2.35 27.74 5.90
C LEU A 68 -3.23 26.82 5.05
N VAL A 69 -2.81 25.58 4.87
CA VAL A 69 -3.56 24.58 4.10
C VAL A 69 -4.89 24.23 4.80
N LEU A 70 -4.87 24.08 6.13
CA LEU A 70 -6.08 23.82 6.93
C LEU A 70 -7.08 24.97 6.83
N ARG A 71 -6.63 26.24 6.87
CA ARG A 71 -7.49 27.42 6.67
C ARG A 71 -8.13 27.48 5.28
N GLN A 72 -7.57 26.79 4.28
CA GLN A 72 -8.15 26.68 2.95
C GLN A 72 -9.16 25.52 2.81
N GLY A 73 -9.54 24.88 3.91
CA GLY A 73 -10.58 23.84 3.93
C GLY A 73 -10.06 22.41 3.92
N ALA A 74 -8.74 22.20 3.98
CA ALA A 74 -8.21 20.86 4.25
C ALA A 74 -8.47 20.48 5.73
N ARG A 75 -8.43 19.19 6.02
CA ARG A 75 -8.41 18.67 7.39
C ARG A 75 -7.12 17.88 7.64
N LEU A 76 -6.78 17.68 8.88
CA LEU A 76 -5.72 16.73 9.22
C LEU A 76 -6.16 15.32 8.85
N ALA A 77 -5.21 14.55 8.31
CA ALA A 77 -5.41 13.13 8.10
C ALA A 77 -5.37 12.39 9.45
N GLU A 78 -6.14 11.32 9.56
CA GLU A 78 -6.05 10.39 10.66
C GLU A 78 -4.76 9.56 10.57
N THR A 79 -4.37 8.94 11.68
CA THR A 79 -3.17 8.08 11.69
C THR A 79 -3.35 6.92 10.71
N GLY A 80 -2.42 6.79 9.75
CA GLY A 80 -2.46 5.75 8.72
C GLY A 80 -3.44 5.98 7.58
N GLU A 81 -4.14 7.12 7.52
CA GLU A 81 -5.19 7.39 6.53
C GLU A 81 -4.71 7.27 5.07
N PHE A 82 -3.50 7.72 4.75
CA PHE A 82 -2.96 7.59 3.39
C PHE A 82 -2.81 6.11 2.98
N THR A 83 -2.29 5.28 3.86
CA THR A 83 -2.15 3.83 3.64
C THR A 83 -3.51 3.13 3.58
N GLN A 84 -4.46 3.52 4.43
CA GLN A 84 -5.82 3.03 4.38
C GLN A 84 -6.49 3.35 3.03
N ARG A 85 -6.36 4.57 2.52
CA ARG A 85 -6.90 4.95 1.21
C ARG A 85 -6.24 4.15 0.08
N ALA A 86 -4.91 3.96 0.12
CA ALA A 86 -4.20 3.13 -0.84
C ALA A 86 -4.74 1.69 -0.87
N PHE A 87 -5.03 1.11 0.29
CA PHE A 87 -5.65 -0.21 0.41
C PHE A 87 -7.10 -0.22 -0.13
N LEU A 88 -7.94 0.72 0.28
CA LEU A 88 -9.34 0.80 -0.16
C LEU A 88 -9.48 0.99 -1.69
N HIS A 89 -8.53 1.67 -2.30
CA HIS A 89 -8.48 1.86 -3.75
C HIS A 89 -7.73 0.73 -4.49
N GLY A 90 -7.35 -0.35 -3.81
CA GLY A 90 -6.73 -1.52 -4.42
C GLY A 90 -5.31 -1.32 -4.94
N ARG A 91 -4.62 -0.25 -4.50
CA ARG A 91 -3.21 -0.02 -4.87
C ARG A 91 -2.26 -0.95 -4.15
N ILE A 92 -2.56 -1.25 -2.89
CA ILE A 92 -1.83 -2.18 -2.04
C ILE A 92 -2.81 -3.15 -1.41
N ASP A 93 -2.36 -4.35 -1.06
CA ASP A 93 -3.13 -5.31 -0.31
C ASP A 93 -2.99 -5.09 1.22
N LEU A 94 -3.75 -5.86 2.01
CA LEU A 94 -3.75 -5.70 3.46
C LEU A 94 -2.37 -6.01 4.08
N THR A 95 -1.68 -7.03 3.56
CA THR A 95 -0.36 -7.42 4.07
C THR A 95 0.68 -6.35 3.79
N GLN A 96 0.59 -5.67 2.65
CA GLN A 96 1.43 -4.53 2.31
C GLN A 96 1.10 -3.31 3.19
N ALA A 97 -0.19 -3.07 3.50
CA ALA A 97 -0.59 -1.98 4.38
C ALA A 97 -0.03 -2.16 5.79
N GLU A 98 -0.05 -3.37 6.33
CA GLU A 98 0.59 -3.72 7.62
C GLU A 98 2.10 -3.55 7.57
N ALA A 99 2.73 -3.95 6.47
CA ALA A 99 4.17 -3.83 6.28
C ALA A 99 4.68 -2.37 6.27
N VAL A 100 3.84 -1.40 5.85
CA VAL A 100 4.17 0.03 5.97
C VAL A 100 4.37 0.40 7.44
N LEU A 101 3.47 -0.04 8.32
CA LEU A 101 3.55 0.22 9.76
C LEU A 101 4.78 -0.45 10.37
N ASP A 102 5.03 -1.71 10.01
CA ASP A 102 6.19 -2.47 10.47
C ASP A 102 7.52 -1.82 10.06
N LEU A 103 7.59 -1.31 8.81
CA LEU A 103 8.77 -0.61 8.33
C LEU A 103 9.02 0.70 9.09
N VAL A 104 7.97 1.47 9.38
CA VAL A 104 8.08 2.74 10.15
C VAL A 104 8.55 2.49 11.58
N HIS A 105 8.16 1.36 12.19
CA HIS A 105 8.52 1.00 13.55
C HIS A 105 9.73 0.06 13.64
N ALA A 106 10.34 -0.32 12.52
CA ALA A 106 11.48 -1.23 12.52
C ALA A 106 12.65 -0.65 13.35
N SER A 107 13.08 -1.41 14.34
CA SER A 107 14.19 -1.08 15.23
C SER A 107 15.47 -1.89 14.93
N SER A 108 15.41 -2.78 13.93
CA SER A 108 16.52 -3.63 13.53
C SER A 108 16.62 -3.75 12.01
N GLU A 109 17.82 -4.01 11.52
CA GLU A 109 18.07 -4.24 10.09
C GLU A 109 17.25 -5.42 9.56
N LEU A 110 17.17 -6.50 10.31
CA LEU A 110 16.39 -7.69 9.94
C LEU A 110 14.89 -7.38 9.90
N GLY A 111 14.34 -6.66 10.89
CA GLY A 111 12.94 -6.24 10.92
C GLY A 111 12.60 -5.36 9.71
N SER A 112 13.46 -4.40 9.39
CA SER A 112 13.32 -3.55 8.20
C SER A 112 13.34 -4.38 6.91
N ALA A 113 14.27 -5.34 6.76
CA ALA A 113 14.38 -6.19 5.58
C ALA A 113 13.13 -7.07 5.39
N LEU A 114 12.56 -7.61 6.48
CA LEU A 114 11.32 -8.40 6.43
C LEU A 114 10.12 -7.52 6.00
N ALA A 115 9.97 -6.33 6.58
CA ALA A 115 8.92 -5.39 6.20
C ALA A 115 9.03 -5.00 4.72
N VAL A 116 10.22 -4.76 4.19
CA VAL A 116 10.45 -4.48 2.76
C VAL A 116 10.03 -5.65 1.89
N GLN A 117 10.35 -6.90 2.27
CA GLN A 117 9.91 -8.08 1.51
C GLN A 117 8.38 -8.20 1.49
N GLN A 118 7.72 -7.91 2.61
CA GLN A 118 6.25 -7.91 2.70
C GLN A 118 5.64 -6.78 1.86
N LEU A 119 6.24 -5.58 1.85
CA LEU A 119 5.86 -4.48 0.95
C LEU A 119 5.98 -4.84 -0.53
N GLN A 120 6.90 -5.73 -0.91
CA GLN A 120 7.01 -6.27 -2.26
C GLN A 120 5.90 -7.26 -2.62
N GLY A 121 4.97 -7.54 -1.72
CA GLY A 121 3.83 -8.43 -1.94
C GLY A 121 4.18 -9.93 -1.92
N LYS A 122 5.35 -10.33 -1.42
CA LYS A 122 5.75 -11.75 -1.40
C LYS A 122 4.77 -12.62 -0.66
N LEU A 123 4.28 -12.18 0.50
CA LEU A 123 3.29 -12.90 1.29
C LEU A 123 1.95 -12.99 0.55
N TYR A 124 1.49 -11.88 -0.02
CA TYR A 124 0.27 -11.84 -0.81
C TYR A 124 0.32 -12.84 -1.97
N HIS A 125 1.40 -12.84 -2.75
CA HIS A 125 1.54 -13.76 -3.87
C HIS A 125 1.55 -15.22 -3.43
N ALA A 126 2.22 -15.56 -2.33
CA ALA A 126 2.22 -16.91 -1.79
C ALA A 126 0.81 -17.37 -1.36
N ILE A 127 0.04 -16.50 -0.70
CA ILE A 127 -1.35 -16.79 -0.31
C ILE A 127 -2.25 -16.93 -1.55
N GLU A 128 -2.11 -16.05 -2.55
CA GLU A 128 -2.92 -16.12 -3.78
C GLU A 128 -2.65 -17.40 -4.59
N GLU A 129 -1.43 -17.92 -4.59
CA GLU A 129 -1.13 -19.20 -5.24
C GLU A 129 -1.85 -20.37 -4.54
N VAL A 130 -1.84 -20.42 -3.20
CA VAL A 130 -2.59 -21.43 -2.46
C VAL A 130 -4.10 -21.27 -2.69
N LYS A 131 -4.61 -20.05 -2.66
CA LYS A 131 -6.02 -19.74 -2.93
C LYS A 131 -6.45 -20.21 -4.31
N LYS A 132 -5.63 -19.97 -5.37
CA LYS A 132 -5.91 -20.44 -6.72
C LYS A 132 -6.03 -21.96 -6.78
N GLN A 133 -5.15 -22.70 -6.09
CA GLN A 133 -5.19 -24.16 -6.03
C GLN A 133 -6.50 -24.64 -5.39
N VAL A 134 -6.86 -24.06 -4.24
CA VAL A 134 -8.10 -24.40 -3.51
C VAL A 134 -9.35 -24.09 -4.35
N VAL A 135 -9.40 -22.91 -4.98
CA VAL A 135 -10.53 -22.51 -5.85
C VAL A 135 -10.65 -23.43 -7.05
N ALA A 136 -9.53 -23.78 -7.71
CA ALA A 136 -9.54 -24.71 -8.84
C ALA A 136 -10.08 -26.09 -8.41
N THR A 137 -9.63 -26.62 -7.27
CA THR A 137 -10.12 -27.89 -6.73
C THR A 137 -11.61 -27.83 -6.40
N ALA A 138 -12.08 -26.73 -5.76
CA ALA A 138 -13.49 -26.52 -5.45
C ALA A 138 -14.35 -26.49 -6.72
N SER A 139 -13.93 -25.76 -7.75
CA SER A 139 -14.64 -25.68 -9.03
C SER A 139 -14.75 -27.05 -9.74
N LEU A 140 -13.72 -27.89 -9.65
CA LEU A 140 -13.77 -29.25 -10.19
C LEU A 140 -14.80 -30.11 -9.43
N VAL A 141 -14.83 -30.01 -8.09
CA VAL A 141 -15.79 -30.73 -7.26
C VAL A 141 -17.22 -30.25 -7.55
N GLU A 142 -17.46 -28.95 -7.65
CA GLU A 142 -18.76 -28.37 -8.01
C GLU A 142 -19.24 -28.88 -9.38
N ALA A 143 -18.37 -28.85 -10.40
CA ALA A 143 -18.69 -29.34 -11.72
C ALA A 143 -19.09 -30.84 -11.71
N SER A 144 -18.43 -31.67 -10.90
CA SER A 144 -18.77 -33.10 -10.76
C SER A 144 -20.12 -33.34 -10.09
N ILE A 145 -20.59 -32.41 -9.28
CA ILE A 145 -21.91 -32.47 -8.61
C ILE A 145 -23.04 -32.01 -9.54
N GLU A 146 -22.75 -30.95 -10.36
CA GLU A 146 -23.74 -30.39 -11.28
C GLU A 146 -24.03 -31.26 -12.49
N PHE A 147 -23.01 -32.04 -12.96
CA PHE A 147 -23.11 -32.85 -14.17
C PHE A 147 -22.86 -34.36 -13.90
N PRO A 148 -23.66 -35.01 -13.08
CA PRO A 148 -23.45 -36.41 -12.68
C PRO A 148 -23.74 -37.42 -13.80
N GLU A 149 -24.41 -37.03 -14.90
CA GLU A 149 -24.82 -37.90 -15.99
C GLU A 149 -23.88 -37.90 -17.22
N GLU A 150 -22.85 -37.04 -17.23
CA GLU A 150 -21.85 -37.10 -18.27
C GLU A 150 -20.83 -38.20 -17.94
N ASP A 151 -20.64 -39.19 -18.87
CA ASP A 151 -19.67 -40.30 -18.78
C ASP A 151 -18.20 -39.85 -18.69
N VAL A 152 -17.95 -38.60 -18.27
CA VAL A 152 -16.62 -38.03 -18.08
C VAL A 152 -16.37 -37.94 -16.58
N GLU A 153 -15.45 -38.76 -16.06
CA GLU A 153 -14.89 -38.59 -14.73
C GLU A 153 -14.15 -37.24 -14.67
N PHE A 154 -14.90 -36.14 -14.39
CA PHE A 154 -14.33 -34.79 -14.27
C PHE A 154 -13.31 -34.68 -13.13
N VAL A 155 -13.36 -35.57 -12.14
CA VAL A 155 -12.52 -35.47 -10.94
C VAL A 155 -12.10 -36.84 -10.43
N HIS A 156 -10.81 -37.14 -10.51
CA HIS A 156 -10.26 -38.24 -9.72
C HIS A 156 -10.10 -37.78 -8.25
N ARG A 157 -10.81 -38.46 -7.34
CA ARG A 157 -10.76 -38.19 -5.90
C ARG A 157 -9.33 -38.05 -5.37
N ASP A 158 -8.43 -38.91 -5.83
CA ASP A 158 -7.01 -38.90 -5.41
C ASP A 158 -6.26 -37.66 -5.88
N GLU A 159 -6.66 -37.09 -7.02
CA GLU A 159 -6.09 -35.83 -7.51
C GLU A 159 -6.54 -34.64 -6.63
N CYS A 160 -7.83 -34.54 -6.27
CA CYS A 160 -8.33 -33.55 -5.36
C CYS A 160 -7.68 -33.64 -3.98
N LEU A 161 -7.52 -34.85 -3.44
CA LEU A 161 -6.84 -35.05 -2.17
C LEU A 161 -5.39 -34.56 -2.21
N ARG A 162 -4.65 -34.90 -3.28
CA ARG A 162 -3.26 -34.41 -3.45
C ARG A 162 -3.18 -32.89 -3.53
N GLN A 163 -4.11 -32.24 -4.24
CA GLN A 163 -4.13 -30.77 -4.35
C GLN A 163 -4.41 -30.12 -3.00
N ILE A 164 -5.34 -30.67 -2.20
CA ILE A 164 -5.65 -30.18 -0.85
C ILE A 164 -4.45 -30.41 0.08
N GLU A 165 -3.84 -31.59 0.06
CA GLU A 165 -2.64 -31.89 0.85
C GLU A 165 -1.49 -30.94 0.53
N GLN A 166 -1.28 -30.64 -0.78
CA GLN A 166 -0.27 -29.67 -1.21
C GLN A 166 -0.58 -28.26 -0.69
N ALA A 167 -1.83 -27.83 -0.78
CA ALA A 167 -2.26 -26.52 -0.28
C ALA A 167 -2.04 -26.41 1.25
N CYS A 168 -2.36 -27.48 2.00
CA CYS A 168 -2.08 -27.53 3.45
C CYS A 168 -0.58 -27.44 3.74
N ALA A 169 0.25 -28.20 3.04
CA ALA A 169 1.70 -28.16 3.23
C ALA A 169 2.31 -26.78 2.92
N ASP A 170 1.78 -26.09 1.90
CA ASP A 170 2.25 -24.74 1.57
C ASP A 170 1.81 -23.71 2.61
N LEU A 171 0.60 -23.82 3.16
CA LEU A 171 0.16 -23.00 4.31
C LEU A 171 0.98 -23.25 5.56
N GLU A 172 1.30 -24.51 5.89
CA GLU A 172 2.15 -24.86 7.03
C GLU A 172 3.55 -24.24 6.91
N LYS A 173 4.14 -24.24 5.70
CA LYS A 173 5.42 -23.54 5.46
C LYS A 173 5.31 -22.04 5.71
N LEU A 174 4.22 -21.40 5.25
CA LEU A 174 4.00 -19.98 5.47
C LEU A 174 3.85 -19.65 6.95
N LEU A 175 3.10 -20.47 7.72
CA LEU A 175 2.96 -20.35 9.18
C LEU A 175 4.29 -20.50 9.90
N PHE A 176 5.08 -21.52 9.53
CA PHE A 176 6.40 -21.74 10.13
C PHE A 176 7.32 -20.53 9.94
N HIS A 177 7.33 -19.93 8.75
CA HIS A 177 8.12 -18.72 8.49
C HIS A 177 7.59 -17.48 9.24
N ALA A 178 6.26 -17.38 9.39
CA ALA A 178 5.63 -16.30 10.15
C ALA A 178 6.02 -16.34 11.64
N ASP A 179 5.99 -17.53 12.25
CA ASP A 179 6.41 -17.73 13.65
C ASP A 179 7.88 -17.36 13.89
N GLN A 180 8.75 -17.68 12.94
CA GLN A 180 10.15 -17.25 13.01
C GLN A 180 10.26 -15.72 12.90
N GLY A 181 9.52 -15.10 11.97
CA GLY A 181 9.50 -13.65 11.79
C GLY A 181 9.03 -12.88 13.03
N LEU A 182 8.00 -13.38 13.72
CA LEU A 182 7.49 -12.81 14.97
C LEU A 182 8.57 -12.79 16.08
N ARG A 183 9.31 -13.88 16.26
CA ARG A 183 10.40 -13.95 17.25
C ARG A 183 11.53 -12.95 16.98
N PHE A 184 11.81 -12.65 15.71
CA PHE A 184 12.81 -11.65 15.34
C PHE A 184 12.28 -10.21 15.47
N ARG A 185 10.95 -10.00 15.35
CA ARG A 185 10.30 -8.69 15.49
C ARG A 185 10.23 -8.22 16.93
N GLU A 186 9.93 -9.14 17.86
CA GLU A 186 9.81 -8.83 19.29
C GLU A 186 11.18 -8.64 19.99
N GLY A 187 12.27 -9.04 19.34
CA GLY A 187 13.61 -9.01 19.91
C GLY A 187 13.79 -10.09 21.01
N PHE A 188 15.00 -10.58 21.16
CA PHE A 188 15.34 -11.39 22.33
C PHE A 188 15.45 -10.46 23.55
N SER A 189 14.45 -10.47 24.43
CA SER A 189 14.54 -9.88 25.78
C SER A 189 15.27 -10.84 26.71
#